data_bb50598e62521a9ba89f4fc95a111f47
#
_entry.id   bb50598e62521a9ba89f4fc95a111f47
#
_cell.length_a   1.000
_cell.length_b   1.000
_cell.length_c   1.000
_cell.angle_alpha   90.00
_cell.angle_beta   90.00
_cell.angle_gamma   90.00
#
_symmetry.space_group_name_H-M   'P 1'
#
loop_
_entity.id
_entity.type
_entity.pdbx_description
1 polymer ?
#
loop_
_entity_poly.entity_id
_entity_poly.type
_entity_poly.pdbx_seq_one_letter_code
_entity_poly.pdbx_strand_id
1 'polypeptide(L)'
;MELIHQLKNDQKICWQINYIGREKNSSVDNTPSIESKIIPKTGINFYSINVGKLDRRWFPNTIKGIPQTTKSLFQASNLIKQLKPDIVVSFGGYVSVPVIISSFLKKIPSITHEQTLTNSLTTKINSLFVTKVALSFDNQKQKNNLSKNKIIITGNLLRQELFSPKKSKIGDYLDKIKNPIIYITAGNQGSHTINILIKNILPELKNYFIIHQTGKNDFPNFKKLEKKYSNYQSFDYIEANDVGHIFNKAKIIISRSGANTSQEIVALNKKSILIPLRVSQQNEQLLNAFWVKEKNPKNTEIIEEKNLSEKNLLDKINNLITIKNQKKDKNNFNNLKLLNLIHEIL
;
A
#
# COMPACT_ATOMS: atom_id res chain seq x y z
N MET A 1 2.62 -9.10 -2.10
CA MET A 1 3.82 -9.79 -1.54
C MET A 1 3.50 -10.44 -0.19
N GLU A 2 2.88 -9.74 0.76
CA GLU A 2 2.61 -10.28 2.10
C GLU A 2 1.76 -11.58 2.09
N LEU A 3 0.67 -11.63 1.31
CA LEU A 3 -0.09 -12.88 1.20
C LEU A 3 0.77 -14.05 0.68
N ILE A 4 1.62 -13.79 -0.31
CA ILE A 4 2.55 -14.81 -0.83
C ILE A 4 3.46 -15.32 0.29
N HIS A 5 3.96 -14.42 1.14
CA HIS A 5 4.79 -14.81 2.28
C HIS A 5 4.01 -15.65 3.28
N GLN A 6 2.77 -15.27 3.59
CA GLN A 6 1.90 -16.03 4.49
C GLN A 6 1.57 -17.42 3.95
N LEU A 7 1.21 -17.52 2.67
CA LEU A 7 0.93 -18.81 2.02
C LEU A 7 2.16 -19.73 2.00
N LYS A 8 3.37 -19.19 1.74
CA LYS A 8 4.60 -20.00 1.75
C LYS A 8 4.99 -20.51 3.15
N ASN A 9 4.58 -19.80 4.21
CA ASN A 9 4.85 -20.17 5.59
C ASN A 9 3.63 -20.80 6.29
N ASP A 10 2.59 -21.13 5.54
CA ASP A 10 1.40 -21.76 6.09
C ASP A 10 1.72 -23.22 6.52
N GLN A 11 1.40 -23.52 7.78
CA GLN A 11 1.65 -24.86 8.34
C GLN A 11 0.51 -25.84 8.06
N LYS A 12 -0.63 -25.36 7.56
CA LYS A 12 -1.82 -26.21 7.33
C LYS A 12 -1.87 -26.76 5.91
N ILE A 13 -1.48 -25.96 4.93
CA ILE A 13 -1.60 -26.28 3.51
C ILE A 13 -0.29 -25.99 2.77
N CYS A 14 0.17 -26.95 1.98
CA CYS A 14 1.27 -26.73 1.05
C CYS A 14 0.72 -26.11 -0.24
N TRP A 15 0.97 -24.82 -0.45
CA TRP A 15 0.40 -24.05 -1.54
C TRP A 15 1.24 -24.10 -2.82
N GLN A 16 0.60 -24.43 -3.93
CA GLN A 16 1.11 -24.11 -5.26
C GLN A 16 0.56 -22.75 -5.70
N ILE A 17 1.41 -21.74 -5.74
CA ILE A 17 1.00 -20.37 -6.03
C ILE A 17 1.29 -20.02 -7.48
N ASN A 18 0.29 -19.51 -8.19
CA ASN A 18 0.42 -18.96 -9.53
C ASN A 18 -0.05 -17.51 -9.52
N TYR A 19 0.66 -16.62 -10.21
CA TYR A 19 0.33 -15.20 -10.26
C TYR A 19 -0.10 -14.81 -11.69
N ILE A 20 -1.27 -14.20 -11.80
CA ILE A 20 -1.78 -13.66 -13.07
C ILE A 20 -1.75 -12.12 -12.98
N GLY A 21 -1.05 -11.47 -13.90
CA GLY A 21 -0.86 -10.02 -13.88
C GLY A 21 -0.65 -9.41 -15.26
N ARG A 22 -0.12 -8.18 -15.27
CA ARG A 22 0.29 -7.49 -16.50
C ARG A 22 1.79 -7.62 -16.70
N GLU A 23 2.21 -7.79 -17.92
CA GLU A 23 3.63 -7.73 -18.25
C GLU A 23 4.14 -6.28 -18.27
N LYS A 24 3.34 -5.34 -18.78
CA LYS A 24 3.71 -3.92 -18.97
C LYS A 24 2.79 -2.97 -18.21
N ASN A 25 3.30 -1.81 -17.81
CA ASN A 25 2.54 -0.80 -17.07
C ASN A 25 1.36 -0.22 -17.85
N SER A 26 1.54 0.02 -19.15
CA SER A 26 0.46 0.48 -20.05
C SER A 26 0.73 0.02 -21.49
N SER A 27 -0.30 0.12 -22.33
CA SER A 27 -0.17 -0.13 -23.77
C SER A 27 0.70 0.92 -24.51
N VAL A 28 0.89 2.08 -23.91
CA VAL A 28 1.68 3.19 -24.46
C VAL A 28 3.11 3.18 -23.90
N ASP A 29 3.23 2.84 -22.61
CA ASP A 29 4.51 2.74 -21.90
C ASP A 29 4.95 1.27 -21.89
N ASN A 30 5.98 0.96 -22.69
CA ASN A 30 6.56 -0.38 -22.82
C ASN A 30 7.37 -0.83 -21.60
N THR A 31 7.40 -0.05 -20.51
CA THR A 31 8.13 -0.44 -19.30
C THR A 31 7.47 -1.67 -18.65
N PRO A 32 8.27 -2.68 -18.28
CA PRO A 32 7.76 -3.85 -17.55
C PRO A 32 7.10 -3.44 -16.23
N SER A 33 6.02 -4.12 -15.88
CA SER A 33 5.35 -3.91 -14.59
C SER A 33 6.27 -4.31 -13.43
N ILE A 34 6.03 -3.75 -12.25
CA ILE A 34 6.80 -4.12 -11.04
C ILE A 34 6.56 -5.61 -10.73
N GLU A 35 5.33 -6.06 -10.88
CA GLU A 35 4.92 -7.44 -10.62
C GLU A 35 5.66 -8.43 -11.53
N SER A 36 5.78 -8.14 -12.84
CA SER A 36 6.48 -9.00 -13.79
C SER A 36 7.98 -9.15 -13.48
N LYS A 37 8.58 -8.17 -12.77
CA LYS A 37 9.98 -8.20 -12.34
C LYS A 37 10.19 -8.90 -11.00
N ILE A 38 9.25 -8.72 -10.06
CA ILE A 38 9.43 -9.16 -8.67
C ILE A 38 8.89 -10.57 -8.46
N ILE A 39 7.73 -10.92 -9.02
CA ILE A 39 7.09 -12.21 -8.76
C ILE A 39 7.96 -13.40 -9.19
N PRO A 40 8.56 -13.43 -10.41
CA PRO A 40 9.43 -14.54 -10.79
C PRO A 40 10.63 -14.75 -9.86
N LYS A 41 11.18 -13.68 -9.27
CA LYS A 41 12.28 -13.76 -8.29
C LYS A 41 11.88 -14.49 -7.01
N THR A 42 10.60 -14.62 -6.75
CA THR A 42 10.08 -15.37 -5.59
C THR A 42 9.89 -16.86 -5.88
N GLY A 43 10.21 -17.33 -7.09
CA GLY A 43 9.99 -18.73 -7.53
C GLY A 43 8.51 -19.04 -7.85
N ILE A 44 7.67 -18.01 -8.06
CA ILE A 44 6.27 -18.14 -8.41
C ILE A 44 6.10 -17.98 -9.92
N ASN A 45 5.30 -18.84 -10.54
CA ASN A 45 4.97 -18.74 -11.96
C ASN A 45 4.16 -17.46 -12.22
N PHE A 46 4.63 -16.66 -13.15
CA PHE A 46 3.96 -15.43 -13.60
C PHE A 46 3.31 -15.66 -14.97
N TYR A 47 2.01 -15.42 -15.05
CA TYR A 47 1.23 -15.48 -16.29
C TYR A 47 0.71 -14.08 -16.64
N SER A 48 0.87 -13.66 -17.87
CA SER A 48 0.38 -12.37 -18.33
C SER A 48 -0.93 -12.49 -19.12
N ILE A 49 -1.85 -11.56 -18.86
CA ILE A 49 -3.06 -11.36 -19.65
C ILE A 49 -3.10 -9.95 -20.20
N ASN A 50 -3.33 -9.81 -21.50
CA ASN A 50 -3.53 -8.54 -22.15
C ASN A 50 -4.99 -8.12 -22.03
N VAL A 51 -5.25 -7.15 -21.16
CA VAL A 51 -6.60 -6.61 -20.92
C VAL A 51 -6.67 -5.17 -21.39
N GLY A 52 -7.71 -4.82 -22.16
CA GLY A 52 -7.98 -3.44 -22.53
C GLY A 52 -8.27 -2.58 -21.31
N LYS A 53 -7.73 -1.35 -21.27
CA LYS A 53 -8.07 -0.38 -20.22
C LYS A 53 -9.55 -0.01 -20.33
N LEU A 54 -10.33 -0.24 -19.28
CA LEU A 54 -11.63 0.38 -19.08
C LEU A 54 -11.38 1.85 -18.66
N ASP A 55 -11.44 2.78 -19.63
CA ASP A 55 -11.29 4.20 -19.32
C ASP A 55 -12.62 4.77 -18.84
N ARG A 56 -12.66 5.24 -17.60
CA ARG A 56 -13.86 5.85 -16.98
C ARG A 56 -14.24 7.20 -17.57
N ARG A 57 -13.34 7.86 -18.28
CA ARG A 57 -13.52 9.25 -18.69
C ARG A 57 -14.13 9.41 -20.09
N TRP A 58 -14.15 8.33 -20.90
CA TRP A 58 -14.59 8.46 -22.29
C TRP A 58 -15.28 7.19 -22.80
N PHE A 59 -16.60 7.28 -22.94
CA PHE A 59 -17.48 6.22 -23.46
C PHE A 59 -17.02 5.63 -24.82
N PRO A 60 -16.53 6.41 -25.82
CA PRO A 60 -16.04 5.86 -27.09
C PRO A 60 -14.82 4.92 -26.96
N ASN A 61 -13.96 5.14 -25.99
CA ASN A 61 -12.79 4.27 -25.73
C ASN A 61 -13.18 2.94 -25.08
N THR A 62 -14.28 2.91 -24.36
CA THR A 62 -14.84 1.68 -23.77
C THR A 62 -15.39 0.75 -24.85
N ILE A 63 -16.05 1.29 -25.89
CA ILE A 63 -16.57 0.51 -27.02
C ILE A 63 -15.42 -0.08 -27.86
N LYS A 64 -14.34 0.68 -28.10
CA LYS A 64 -13.12 0.18 -28.77
C LYS A 64 -12.40 -0.90 -27.96
N GLY A 65 -12.61 -0.97 -26.65
CA GLY A 65 -12.05 -1.99 -25.75
C GLY A 65 -12.83 -3.31 -25.72
N ILE A 66 -14.04 -3.41 -26.28
CA ILE A 66 -14.87 -4.63 -26.24
C ILE A 66 -14.16 -5.83 -26.88
N PRO A 67 -13.55 -5.75 -28.08
CA PRO A 67 -12.84 -6.88 -28.67
C PRO A 67 -11.67 -7.36 -27.81
N GLN A 68 -11.00 -6.45 -27.13
CA GLN A 68 -9.88 -6.74 -26.27
C GLN A 68 -10.33 -7.38 -24.93
N THR A 69 -11.52 -7.00 -24.47
CA THR A 69 -12.15 -7.56 -23.27
C THR A 69 -12.62 -9.00 -23.52
N THR A 70 -13.21 -9.30 -24.66
CA THR A 70 -13.58 -10.69 -25.04
C THR A 70 -12.34 -11.57 -25.21
N LYS A 71 -11.27 -11.07 -25.84
CA LYS A 71 -10.00 -11.77 -25.95
C LYS A 71 -9.39 -12.07 -24.57
N SER A 72 -9.46 -11.12 -23.64
CA SER A 72 -8.93 -11.30 -22.28
C SER A 72 -9.75 -12.32 -21.46
N LEU A 73 -11.07 -12.38 -21.66
CA LEU A 73 -11.92 -13.41 -21.05
C LEU A 73 -11.53 -14.81 -21.55
N PHE A 74 -11.29 -14.95 -22.86
CA PHE A 74 -10.86 -16.23 -23.43
C PHE A 74 -9.47 -16.64 -22.90
N GLN A 75 -8.50 -15.72 -22.84
CA GLN A 75 -7.18 -15.98 -22.27
C GLN A 75 -7.28 -16.39 -20.79
N ALA A 76 -8.08 -15.66 -20.00
CA ALA A 76 -8.31 -16.00 -18.59
C ALA A 76 -8.96 -17.38 -18.44
N SER A 77 -9.99 -17.68 -19.24
CA SER A 77 -10.68 -18.97 -19.20
C SER A 77 -9.73 -20.15 -19.53
N ASN A 78 -8.84 -19.98 -20.52
CA ASN A 78 -7.84 -21.00 -20.85
C ASN A 78 -6.82 -21.18 -19.74
N LEU A 79 -6.31 -20.11 -19.14
CA LEU A 79 -5.40 -20.18 -18.00
C LEU A 79 -6.05 -20.88 -16.80
N ILE A 80 -7.26 -20.50 -16.44
CA ILE A 80 -8.00 -21.15 -15.33
C ILE A 80 -8.25 -22.64 -15.61
N LYS A 81 -8.53 -23.02 -16.87
CA LYS A 81 -8.67 -24.41 -17.28
C LYS A 81 -7.35 -25.19 -17.17
N GLN A 82 -6.24 -24.55 -17.53
CA GLN A 82 -4.90 -25.15 -17.47
C GLN A 82 -4.40 -25.30 -16.02
N LEU A 83 -4.56 -24.23 -15.21
CA LEU A 83 -4.02 -24.17 -13.85
C LEU A 83 -4.89 -24.93 -12.85
N LYS A 84 -6.19 -25.07 -13.11
CA LYS A 84 -7.20 -25.73 -12.23
C LYS A 84 -7.05 -25.31 -10.76
N PRO A 85 -7.07 -24.01 -10.45
CA PRO A 85 -6.86 -23.56 -9.08
C PRO A 85 -8.03 -23.97 -8.19
N ASP A 86 -7.75 -24.30 -6.93
CA ASP A 86 -8.76 -24.56 -5.90
C ASP A 86 -9.44 -23.27 -5.44
N ILE A 87 -8.70 -22.15 -5.46
CA ILE A 87 -9.20 -20.83 -5.11
C ILE A 87 -8.50 -19.72 -5.90
N VAL A 88 -9.22 -18.62 -6.16
CA VAL A 88 -8.66 -17.44 -6.81
C VAL A 88 -8.79 -16.22 -5.88
N VAL A 89 -7.65 -15.56 -5.61
CA VAL A 89 -7.62 -14.32 -4.81
C VAL A 89 -7.22 -13.13 -5.67
N SER A 90 -8.07 -12.12 -5.73
CA SER A 90 -7.85 -10.89 -6.49
C SER A 90 -7.54 -9.71 -5.56
N PHE A 91 -6.51 -8.93 -5.89
CA PHE A 91 -6.20 -7.65 -5.26
C PHE A 91 -6.65 -6.44 -6.11
N GLY A 92 -7.66 -6.65 -6.94
CA GLY A 92 -8.18 -5.61 -7.84
C GLY A 92 -7.34 -5.44 -9.12
N GLY A 93 -7.45 -4.27 -9.73
CA GLY A 93 -6.90 -4.02 -11.06
C GLY A 93 -7.74 -4.66 -12.16
N TYR A 94 -7.76 -4.05 -13.34
CA TYR A 94 -8.63 -4.48 -14.45
C TYR A 94 -8.32 -5.88 -14.98
N VAL A 95 -7.12 -6.41 -14.74
CA VAL A 95 -6.74 -7.80 -15.07
C VAL A 95 -7.56 -8.82 -14.29
N SER A 96 -7.99 -8.49 -13.08
CA SER A 96 -8.72 -9.43 -12.24
C SER A 96 -10.15 -9.72 -12.74
N VAL A 97 -10.77 -8.78 -13.47
CA VAL A 97 -12.16 -8.95 -13.93
C VAL A 97 -12.34 -10.20 -14.79
N PRO A 98 -11.60 -10.41 -15.91
CA PRO A 98 -11.74 -11.61 -16.71
C PRO A 98 -11.37 -12.89 -15.96
N VAL A 99 -10.42 -12.82 -15.02
CA VAL A 99 -10.03 -13.98 -14.19
C VAL A 99 -11.17 -14.37 -13.25
N ILE A 100 -11.76 -13.41 -12.54
CA ILE A 100 -12.87 -13.65 -11.61
C ILE A 100 -14.11 -14.18 -12.35
N ILE A 101 -14.49 -13.58 -13.49
CA ILE A 101 -15.60 -14.07 -14.30
C ILE A 101 -15.36 -15.52 -14.78
N SER A 102 -14.13 -15.83 -15.24
CA SER A 102 -13.76 -17.18 -15.67
C SER A 102 -13.81 -18.20 -14.52
N SER A 103 -13.40 -17.80 -13.31
CA SER A 103 -13.48 -18.62 -12.11
C SER A 103 -14.93 -18.89 -11.73
N PHE A 104 -15.79 -17.88 -11.76
CA PHE A 104 -17.22 -18.02 -11.50
C PHE A 104 -17.89 -19.02 -12.47
N LEU A 105 -17.63 -18.89 -13.77
CA LEU A 105 -18.17 -19.78 -14.79
C LEU A 105 -17.73 -21.24 -14.61
N LYS A 106 -16.56 -21.46 -14.01
CA LYS A 106 -16.01 -22.79 -13.71
C LYS A 106 -16.30 -23.27 -12.28
N LYS A 107 -17.12 -22.52 -11.53
CA LYS A 107 -17.50 -22.81 -10.13
C LYS A 107 -16.29 -22.90 -9.18
N ILE A 108 -15.22 -22.17 -9.49
CA ILE A 108 -14.04 -22.08 -8.63
C ILE A 108 -14.27 -20.94 -7.62
N PRO A 109 -14.14 -21.19 -6.31
CA PRO A 109 -14.33 -20.17 -5.29
C PRO A 109 -13.32 -19.03 -5.47
N SER A 110 -13.76 -17.80 -5.17
CA SER A 110 -12.90 -16.66 -5.36
C SER A 110 -13.15 -15.54 -4.33
N ILE A 111 -12.10 -14.79 -4.04
CA ILE A 111 -12.10 -13.64 -3.15
C ILE A 111 -11.62 -12.42 -3.92
N THR A 112 -12.27 -11.28 -3.75
CA THR A 112 -11.68 -9.98 -4.15
C THR A 112 -11.37 -9.17 -2.90
N HIS A 113 -10.13 -8.67 -2.78
CA HIS A 113 -9.67 -7.86 -1.67
C HIS A 113 -9.55 -6.40 -2.09
N GLU A 114 -10.32 -5.51 -1.45
CA GLU A 114 -10.25 -4.07 -1.65
C GLU A 114 -9.35 -3.42 -0.60
N GLN A 115 -8.27 -2.79 -1.06
CA GLN A 115 -7.24 -2.21 -0.19
C GLN A 115 -7.50 -0.76 0.18
N THR A 116 -8.47 -0.09 -0.46
CA THR A 116 -8.75 1.33 -0.32
C THR A 116 -10.05 1.59 0.43
N LEU A 117 -10.23 2.81 0.95
CA LEU A 117 -11.47 3.24 1.62
C LEU A 117 -12.67 3.37 0.69
N THR A 118 -12.42 3.36 -0.63
CA THR A 118 -13.46 3.49 -1.65
C THR A 118 -13.46 2.27 -2.55
N ASN A 119 -14.64 1.82 -2.99
CA ASN A 119 -14.71 0.70 -3.91
C ASN A 119 -14.24 1.11 -5.31
N SER A 120 -13.20 0.45 -5.80
CA SER A 120 -12.80 0.55 -7.19
C SER A 120 -13.89 0.00 -8.11
N LEU A 121 -13.91 0.44 -9.38
CA LEU A 121 -14.83 -0.13 -10.37
C LEU A 121 -14.63 -1.66 -10.51
N THR A 122 -13.39 -2.09 -10.44
CA THR A 122 -13.02 -3.51 -10.48
C THR A 122 -13.65 -4.28 -9.33
N THR A 123 -13.56 -3.76 -8.11
CA THR A 123 -14.17 -4.40 -6.94
C THR A 123 -15.69 -4.46 -7.06
N LYS A 124 -16.34 -3.42 -7.59
CA LYS A 124 -17.78 -3.43 -7.84
C LYS A 124 -18.19 -4.54 -8.83
N ILE A 125 -17.46 -4.67 -9.93
CA ILE A 125 -17.72 -5.71 -10.93
C ILE A 125 -17.41 -7.10 -10.32
N ASN A 126 -16.25 -7.29 -9.72
CA ASN A 126 -15.85 -8.56 -9.13
C ASN A 126 -16.83 -9.03 -8.04
N SER A 127 -17.39 -8.12 -7.24
CA SER A 127 -18.33 -8.45 -6.16
C SER A 127 -19.57 -9.21 -6.61
N LEU A 128 -19.96 -9.07 -7.88
CA LEU A 128 -21.08 -9.81 -8.45
C LEU A 128 -20.76 -11.31 -8.60
N PHE A 129 -19.50 -11.63 -8.87
CA PHE A 129 -19.07 -12.97 -9.26
C PHE A 129 -18.25 -13.72 -8.19
N VAL A 130 -17.66 -13.03 -7.21
CA VAL A 130 -16.84 -13.67 -6.16
C VAL A 130 -17.68 -14.34 -5.08
N THR A 131 -17.08 -15.31 -4.40
CA THR A 131 -17.61 -15.95 -3.20
C THR A 131 -17.63 -14.97 -2.02
N LYS A 132 -16.52 -14.24 -1.79
CA LYS A 132 -16.39 -13.25 -0.73
C LYS A 132 -15.68 -11.99 -1.20
N VAL A 133 -16.04 -10.87 -0.56
CA VAL A 133 -15.40 -9.57 -0.72
C VAL A 133 -14.69 -9.24 0.58
N ALA A 134 -13.36 -9.25 0.57
CA ALA A 134 -12.54 -8.87 1.70
C ALA A 134 -12.28 -7.36 1.66
N LEU A 135 -12.63 -6.63 2.70
CA LEU A 135 -12.40 -5.20 2.81
C LEU A 135 -11.30 -4.90 3.83
N SER A 136 -10.40 -3.99 3.46
CA SER A 136 -9.35 -3.51 4.36
C SER A 136 -9.86 -2.57 5.44
N PHE A 137 -10.99 -1.91 5.19
CA PHE A 137 -11.55 -0.91 6.09
C PHE A 137 -13.01 -1.26 6.43
N ASP A 138 -13.39 -1.05 7.68
CA ASP A 138 -14.79 -1.08 8.09
C ASP A 138 -15.45 0.28 7.77
N ASN A 139 -15.95 0.41 6.55
CA ASN A 139 -16.58 1.63 6.06
C ASN A 139 -18.01 1.35 5.57
N GLN A 140 -19.00 1.98 6.21
CA GLN A 140 -20.41 1.76 5.89
C GLN A 140 -20.80 2.17 4.46
N LYS A 141 -20.24 3.29 3.95
CA LYS A 141 -20.47 3.73 2.57
C LYS A 141 -19.94 2.70 1.56
N GLN A 142 -18.84 2.05 1.87
CA GLN A 142 -18.26 1.00 1.05
C GLN A 142 -19.15 -0.24 1.03
N LYS A 143 -19.65 -0.65 2.20
CA LYS A 143 -20.54 -1.81 2.36
C LYS A 143 -21.87 -1.65 1.64
N ASN A 144 -22.44 -0.45 1.64
CA ASN A 144 -23.75 -0.21 1.02
C ASN A 144 -23.78 -0.40 -0.51
N ASN A 145 -22.63 -0.36 -1.16
CA ASN A 145 -22.49 -0.54 -2.61
C ASN A 145 -22.12 -1.97 -3.01
N LEU A 146 -22.15 -2.93 -2.09
CA LEU A 146 -21.76 -4.31 -2.30
C LEU A 146 -22.79 -5.26 -1.66
N SER A 147 -22.81 -6.52 -2.09
CA SER A 147 -23.68 -7.56 -1.49
C SER A 147 -23.25 -7.84 -0.05
N LYS A 148 -24.07 -7.42 0.93
CA LYS A 148 -23.74 -7.46 2.35
C LYS A 148 -23.35 -8.86 2.87
N ASN A 149 -23.99 -9.92 2.38
CA ASN A 149 -23.72 -11.30 2.77
C ASN A 149 -22.37 -11.86 2.29
N LYS A 150 -21.70 -11.18 1.37
CA LYS A 150 -20.38 -11.55 0.85
C LYS A 150 -19.23 -10.82 1.55
N ILE A 151 -19.50 -9.77 2.33
CA ILE A 151 -18.49 -8.87 2.87
C ILE A 151 -17.87 -9.43 4.14
N ILE A 152 -16.53 -9.44 4.18
CA ILE A 152 -15.73 -9.75 5.38
C ILE A 152 -14.70 -8.62 5.58
N ILE A 153 -14.55 -8.14 6.80
CA ILE A 153 -13.51 -7.16 7.14
C ILE A 153 -12.24 -7.89 7.54
N THR A 154 -11.29 -7.96 6.64
CA THR A 154 -10.01 -8.64 6.87
C THR A 154 -8.90 -7.70 7.35
N GLY A 155 -9.05 -6.39 7.13
CA GLY A 155 -7.93 -5.47 7.22
C GLY A 155 -7.03 -5.55 5.99
N ASN A 156 -5.98 -4.73 5.95
CA ASN A 156 -4.95 -4.81 4.92
C ASN A 156 -3.83 -5.76 5.36
N LEU A 157 -3.15 -6.34 4.40
CA LEU A 157 -1.95 -7.13 4.63
C LEU A 157 -0.75 -6.19 4.85
N LEU A 158 -0.39 -5.99 6.10
CA LEU A 158 0.80 -5.20 6.45
C LEU A 158 2.03 -6.08 6.46
N ARG A 159 3.15 -5.52 6.05
CA ARG A 159 4.44 -6.23 6.05
C ARG A 159 4.84 -6.67 7.45
N GLN A 160 5.25 -7.93 7.59
CA GLN A 160 5.62 -8.52 8.88
C GLN A 160 6.83 -7.80 9.50
N GLU A 161 7.72 -7.28 8.69
CA GLU A 161 8.91 -6.56 9.11
C GLU A 161 8.61 -5.31 9.95
N LEU A 162 7.40 -4.75 9.87
CA LEU A 162 6.97 -3.66 10.76
C LEU A 162 6.86 -4.10 12.22
N PHE A 163 6.47 -5.35 12.45
CA PHE A 163 6.24 -5.89 13.79
C PHE A 163 7.47 -6.61 14.33
N SER A 164 8.24 -7.23 13.45
CA SER A 164 9.42 -8.03 13.76
C SER A 164 10.51 -7.85 12.70
N PRO A 165 11.18 -6.67 12.65
CA PRO A 165 12.24 -6.45 11.69
C PRO A 165 13.44 -7.35 12.01
N LYS A 166 14.03 -7.96 10.99
CA LYS A 166 15.24 -8.76 11.11
C LYS A 166 16.45 -7.85 11.28
N LYS A 167 17.49 -8.32 11.98
CA LYS A 167 18.75 -7.57 12.16
C LYS A 167 19.26 -7.01 10.83
N SER A 168 19.65 -5.74 10.81
CA SER A 168 20.19 -5.06 9.63
C SER A 168 21.18 -3.96 10.02
N LYS A 169 22.04 -3.58 9.06
CA LYS A 169 22.99 -2.48 9.26
C LYS A 169 22.30 -1.16 9.62
N ILE A 170 21.14 -0.89 9.02
CA ILE A 170 20.33 0.31 9.35
C ILE A 170 19.78 0.20 10.77
N GLY A 171 19.27 -0.97 11.18
CA GLY A 171 18.82 -1.20 12.55
C GLY A 171 19.92 -0.94 13.58
N ASP A 172 21.08 -1.53 13.38
CA ASP A 172 22.26 -1.35 14.26
C ASP A 172 22.74 0.12 14.29
N TYR A 173 22.62 0.83 13.18
CA TYR A 173 22.93 2.26 13.09
C TYR A 173 21.91 3.12 13.87
N LEU A 174 20.63 2.85 13.68
CA LEU A 174 19.55 3.59 14.35
C LEU A 174 19.60 3.42 15.89
N ASP A 175 20.09 2.30 16.39
CA ASP A 175 20.25 2.07 17.83
C ASP A 175 21.29 2.99 18.48
N LYS A 176 22.24 3.51 17.70
CA LYS A 176 23.26 4.47 18.16
C LYS A 176 22.79 5.91 18.16
N ILE A 177 21.66 6.21 17.49
CA ILE A 177 21.13 7.58 17.40
C ILE A 177 20.41 7.94 18.70
N LYS A 178 20.90 8.98 19.38
CA LYS A 178 20.31 9.49 20.64
C LYS A 178 19.16 10.48 20.39
N ASN A 179 19.23 11.24 19.31
CA ASN A 179 18.23 12.24 18.98
C ASN A 179 16.92 11.59 18.54
N PRO A 180 15.77 12.21 18.84
CA PRO A 180 14.48 11.75 18.32
C PRO A 180 14.49 11.70 16.79
N ILE A 181 14.05 10.58 16.22
CA ILE A 181 14.06 10.37 14.77
C ILE A 181 12.75 10.89 14.16
N ILE A 182 12.85 11.70 13.11
CA ILE A 182 11.75 12.03 12.21
C ILE A 182 11.96 11.28 10.90
N TYR A 183 11.00 10.44 10.55
CA TYR A 183 10.99 9.74 9.26
C TYR A 183 10.11 10.43 8.24
N ILE A 184 10.66 10.74 7.08
CA ILE A 184 9.96 11.43 6.00
C ILE A 184 9.91 10.53 4.79
N THR A 185 8.69 10.31 4.26
CA THR A 185 8.49 9.48 3.07
C THR A 185 7.24 9.92 2.29
N ALA A 186 7.26 9.74 1.00
CA ALA A 186 6.09 9.88 0.13
C ALA A 186 5.86 8.62 -0.72
N GLY A 187 6.24 7.46 -0.15
CA GLY A 187 6.28 6.19 -0.85
C GLY A 187 7.50 6.06 -1.79
N ASN A 188 7.48 5.06 -2.66
CA ASN A 188 8.65 4.70 -3.47
C ASN A 188 9.08 5.79 -4.48
N GLN A 189 8.15 6.61 -4.95
CA GLN A 189 8.46 7.65 -5.93
C GLN A 189 8.98 8.95 -5.30
N GLY A 190 8.76 9.13 -3.99
CA GLY A 190 9.02 10.42 -3.33
C GLY A 190 7.98 11.49 -3.67
N SER A 191 8.20 12.70 -3.19
CA SER A 191 7.39 13.89 -3.49
C SER A 191 8.24 15.14 -3.50
N HIS A 192 8.46 15.71 -4.68
CA HIS A 192 9.27 16.92 -4.83
C HIS A 192 8.81 18.06 -3.91
N THR A 193 7.50 18.28 -3.81
CA THR A 193 6.91 19.30 -2.94
C THR A 193 7.30 19.10 -1.46
N ILE A 194 7.18 17.87 -0.96
CA ILE A 194 7.57 17.55 0.42
C ILE A 194 9.08 17.67 0.58
N ASN A 195 9.84 17.16 -0.38
CA ASN A 195 11.30 17.17 -0.33
C ASN A 195 11.84 18.61 -0.22
N ILE A 196 11.36 19.54 -1.05
CA ILE A 196 11.79 20.95 -0.99
C ILE A 196 11.42 21.58 0.34
N LEU A 197 10.20 21.35 0.84
CA LEU A 197 9.77 21.89 2.13
C LEU A 197 10.68 21.41 3.26
N ILE A 198 11.01 20.12 3.29
CA ILE A 198 11.94 19.56 4.29
C ILE A 198 13.32 20.18 4.18
N LYS A 199 13.86 20.33 2.96
CA LYS A 199 15.16 20.99 2.75
C LYS A 199 15.21 22.37 3.40
N ASN A 200 14.15 23.15 3.25
CA ASN A 200 14.10 24.51 3.76
C ASN A 200 14.09 24.57 5.28
N ILE A 201 13.43 23.61 5.95
CA ILE A 201 13.33 23.58 7.43
C ILE A 201 14.43 22.77 8.11
N LEU A 202 15.37 22.15 7.38
CA LEU A 202 16.47 21.38 7.99
C LEU A 202 17.27 22.20 9.04
N PRO A 203 17.55 23.51 8.85
CA PRO A 203 18.26 24.31 9.86
C PRO A 203 17.56 24.34 11.22
N GLU A 204 16.22 24.29 11.25
CA GLU A 204 15.40 24.34 12.47
C GLU A 204 15.27 22.96 13.15
N LEU A 205 15.60 21.88 12.44
CA LEU A 205 15.47 20.50 12.93
C LEU A 205 16.75 19.95 13.57
N LYS A 206 17.64 20.77 14.09
CA LYS A 206 18.96 20.39 14.67
C LYS A 206 18.85 19.39 15.83
N ASN A 207 17.76 19.42 16.58
CA ASN A 207 17.52 18.54 17.73
C ASN A 207 16.97 17.17 17.35
N TYR A 208 16.73 16.92 16.06
CA TYR A 208 16.18 15.68 15.54
C TYR A 208 17.18 15.00 14.61
N PHE A 209 17.11 13.70 14.49
CA PHE A 209 17.77 12.98 13.40
C PHE A 209 16.72 12.72 12.29
N ILE A 210 17.05 13.14 11.07
CA ILE A 210 16.13 13.11 9.94
C ILE A 210 16.48 11.94 9.02
N ILE A 211 15.53 11.02 8.82
CA ILE A 211 15.63 9.97 7.80
C ILE A 211 14.64 10.33 6.69
N HIS A 212 15.15 10.53 5.49
CA HIS A 212 14.35 11.05 4.38
C HIS A 212 14.42 10.13 3.16
N GLN A 213 13.32 9.45 2.83
CA GLN A 213 13.16 8.74 1.58
C GLN A 213 12.65 9.71 0.51
N THR A 214 13.56 10.22 -0.30
CA THR A 214 13.30 11.29 -1.28
C THR A 214 12.71 10.77 -2.59
N GLY A 215 12.87 9.48 -2.87
CA GLY A 215 12.64 8.91 -4.19
C GLY A 215 13.81 9.14 -5.15
N LYS A 216 13.87 8.32 -6.18
CA LYS A 216 15.02 8.25 -7.11
C LYS A 216 15.36 9.59 -7.78
N ASN A 217 14.34 10.37 -8.16
CA ASN A 217 14.56 11.60 -8.94
C ASN A 217 15.26 12.70 -8.15
N ASP A 218 14.89 12.89 -6.89
CA ASP A 218 15.43 13.94 -6.05
C ASP A 218 16.68 13.51 -5.27
N PHE A 219 16.87 12.20 -5.10
CA PHE A 219 17.95 11.65 -4.26
C PHE A 219 19.33 12.25 -4.51
N PRO A 220 19.84 12.43 -5.77
CA PRO A 220 21.17 12.95 -6.00
C PRO A 220 21.40 14.34 -5.40
N ASN A 221 20.36 15.19 -5.38
CA ASN A 221 20.43 16.52 -4.81
C ASN A 221 20.36 16.49 -3.28
N PHE A 222 19.56 15.62 -2.72
CA PHE A 222 19.39 15.49 -1.27
C PHE A 222 20.55 14.76 -0.60
N LYS A 223 21.22 13.84 -1.30
CA LYS A 223 22.44 13.19 -0.83
C LYS A 223 23.57 14.19 -0.53
N LYS A 224 23.65 15.28 -1.28
CA LYS A 224 24.64 16.35 -1.02
C LYS A 224 24.41 17.07 0.30
N LEU A 225 23.16 17.11 0.81
CA LEU A 225 22.82 17.76 2.07
C LEU A 225 23.39 17.04 3.29
N GLU A 226 23.69 15.74 3.20
CA GLU A 226 24.30 14.95 4.28
C GLU A 226 25.71 15.48 4.66
N LYS A 227 26.41 16.12 3.72
CA LYS A 227 27.70 16.78 4.00
C LYS A 227 27.52 18.07 4.83
N LYS A 228 26.37 18.72 4.73
CA LYS A 228 26.07 19.97 5.42
C LYS A 228 25.38 19.73 6.77
N TYR A 229 24.56 18.69 6.88
CA TYR A 229 23.76 18.40 8.06
C TYR A 229 24.07 16.98 8.57
N SER A 230 24.85 16.90 9.66
CA SER A 230 25.26 15.62 10.26
C SER A 230 24.09 14.83 10.86
N ASN A 231 22.97 15.49 11.12
CA ASN A 231 21.73 14.91 11.62
C ASN A 231 20.72 14.55 10.50
N TYR A 232 21.16 14.46 9.25
CA TYR A 232 20.31 14.18 8.10
C TYR A 232 20.86 13.01 7.28
N GLN A 233 20.00 12.07 6.93
CA GLN A 233 20.31 10.96 6.03
C GLN A 233 19.21 10.77 5.01
N SER A 234 19.58 10.70 3.73
CA SER A 234 18.67 10.54 2.60
C SER A 234 18.80 9.18 1.93
N PHE A 235 17.69 8.71 1.38
CA PHE A 235 17.58 7.46 0.63
C PHE A 235 16.74 7.68 -0.62
N ASP A 236 17.12 7.04 -1.72
CA ASP A 236 16.27 6.93 -2.90
C ASP A 236 15.14 5.91 -2.67
N TYR A 237 15.47 4.79 -2.05
CA TYR A 237 14.58 3.72 -1.67
C TYR A 237 15.05 3.05 -0.37
N ILE A 238 14.12 2.59 0.44
CA ILE A 238 14.39 1.85 1.68
C ILE A 238 13.70 0.48 1.60
N GLU A 239 14.47 -0.57 1.85
CA GLU A 239 13.97 -1.95 1.85
C GLU A 239 12.95 -2.18 2.99
N ALA A 240 12.03 -3.13 2.79
CA ALA A 240 10.92 -3.40 3.71
C ALA A 240 11.38 -3.65 5.15
N ASN A 241 12.47 -4.41 5.34
CA ASN A 241 13.02 -4.70 6.66
C ASN A 241 13.55 -3.44 7.36
N ASP A 242 14.24 -2.60 6.61
CA ASP A 242 14.81 -1.35 7.14
C ASP A 242 13.71 -0.32 7.43
N VAL A 243 12.63 -0.28 6.61
CA VAL A 243 11.42 0.49 6.92
C VAL A 243 10.84 0.04 8.26
N GLY A 244 10.83 -1.26 8.56
CA GLY A 244 10.39 -1.80 9.86
C GLY A 244 11.18 -1.21 11.03
N HIS A 245 12.52 -1.20 10.94
CA HIS A 245 13.37 -0.57 11.95
C HIS A 245 13.08 0.93 12.10
N ILE A 246 13.02 1.65 10.98
CA ILE A 246 12.79 3.09 10.96
C ILE A 246 11.42 3.43 11.56
N PHE A 247 10.34 2.74 11.16
CA PHE A 247 9.02 2.95 11.74
C PHE A 247 9.00 2.73 13.25
N ASN A 248 9.66 1.67 13.74
CA ASN A 248 9.72 1.39 15.18
C ASN A 248 10.48 2.49 15.95
N LYS A 249 11.58 3.01 15.41
CA LYS A 249 12.41 4.05 16.06
C LYS A 249 11.89 5.47 15.85
N ALA A 250 11.18 5.74 14.76
CA ALA A 250 10.68 7.08 14.46
C ALA A 250 9.76 7.59 15.56
N LYS A 251 10.03 8.81 16.01
CA LYS A 251 9.18 9.56 16.95
C LYS A 251 8.00 10.19 16.22
N ILE A 252 8.22 10.71 15.02
CA ILE A 252 7.21 11.29 14.12
C ILE A 252 7.44 10.75 12.71
N ILE A 253 6.36 10.47 11.99
CA ILE A 253 6.37 10.12 10.58
C ILE A 253 5.69 11.24 9.80
N ILE A 254 6.38 11.79 8.81
CA ILE A 254 5.83 12.78 7.87
C ILE A 254 5.67 12.08 6.53
N SER A 255 4.43 11.98 6.03
CA SER A 255 4.22 11.22 4.80
C SER A 255 3.01 11.65 3.99
N ARG A 256 2.95 11.19 2.74
CA ARG A 256 1.69 11.07 1.99
C ARG A 256 0.80 10.02 2.69
N SER A 257 -0.52 10.16 2.55
CA SER A 257 -1.50 9.26 3.15
C SER A 257 -1.96 8.16 2.20
N GLY A 258 -1.00 7.43 1.61
CA GLY A 258 -1.29 6.22 0.84
C GLY A 258 -1.90 5.13 1.74
N ALA A 259 -2.70 4.22 1.17
CA ALA A 259 -3.45 3.21 1.92
C ALA A 259 -2.57 2.38 2.87
N ASN A 260 -1.42 1.88 2.39
CA ASN A 260 -0.53 1.06 3.21
C ASN A 260 0.09 1.86 4.36
N THR A 261 0.72 3.01 4.06
CA THR A 261 1.37 3.85 5.07
C THR A 261 0.38 4.31 6.15
N SER A 262 -0.86 4.65 5.75
CA SER A 262 -1.92 5.02 6.68
C SER A 262 -2.26 3.90 7.66
N GLN A 263 -2.37 2.67 7.17
CA GLN A 263 -2.64 1.52 8.04
C GLN A 263 -1.43 1.13 8.90
N GLU A 264 -0.21 1.23 8.37
CA GLU A 264 1.04 1.03 9.11
C GLU A 264 1.15 1.99 10.30
N ILE A 265 0.82 3.28 10.07
CA ILE A 265 0.80 4.31 11.12
C ILE A 265 -0.22 3.96 12.22
N VAL A 266 -1.44 3.56 11.84
CA VAL A 266 -2.48 3.19 12.82
C VAL A 266 -2.10 1.91 13.56
N ALA A 267 -1.60 0.88 12.87
CA ALA A 267 -1.22 -0.39 13.48
C ALA A 267 -0.13 -0.23 14.54
N LEU A 268 0.85 0.65 14.28
CA LEU A 268 1.95 0.93 15.20
C LEU A 268 1.68 2.12 16.14
N ASN A 269 0.49 2.73 16.06
CA ASN A 269 0.11 3.91 16.83
C ASN A 269 1.15 5.05 16.76
N LYS A 270 1.67 5.30 15.56
CA LYS A 270 2.74 6.29 15.36
C LYS A 270 2.19 7.71 15.32
N LYS A 271 2.98 8.64 15.85
CA LYS A 271 2.75 10.07 15.62
C LYS A 271 3.01 10.36 14.15
N SER A 272 2.10 11.09 13.52
CA SER A 272 2.19 11.33 12.08
C SER A 272 1.70 12.71 11.68
N ILE A 273 2.36 13.27 10.67
CA ILE A 273 1.89 14.42 9.90
C ILE A 273 1.61 13.93 8.50
N LEU A 274 0.33 13.91 8.14
CA LEU A 274 -0.12 13.41 6.84
C LEU A 274 -0.34 14.58 5.89
N ILE A 275 0.29 14.50 4.72
CA ILE A 275 0.19 15.49 3.65
C ILE A 275 -0.45 14.81 2.44
N PRO A 276 -1.81 14.76 2.37
CA PRO A 276 -2.51 14.09 1.28
C PRO A 276 -2.23 14.76 -0.06
N LEU A 277 -2.06 13.94 -1.11
CA LEU A 277 -1.90 14.42 -2.48
C LEU A 277 -3.21 15.07 -2.94
N ARG A 278 -3.14 16.32 -3.43
CA ARG A 278 -4.31 17.12 -3.85
C ARG A 278 -5.12 16.45 -4.95
N VAL A 279 -4.43 15.84 -5.93
CA VAL A 279 -5.07 15.18 -7.06
C VAL A 279 -4.88 13.67 -6.93
N SER A 280 -5.62 13.06 -6.01
CA SER A 280 -5.70 11.62 -5.89
C SER A 280 -7.03 11.10 -6.42
N GLN A 281 -7.05 9.87 -6.91
CA GLN A 281 -8.28 9.26 -7.42
C GLN A 281 -9.35 9.23 -6.30
N GLN A 282 -10.53 9.82 -6.55
CA GLN A 282 -11.64 9.90 -5.58
C GLN A 282 -11.27 10.53 -4.22
N ASN A 283 -10.27 11.42 -4.18
CA ASN A 283 -9.72 12.00 -2.94
C ASN A 283 -9.25 10.93 -1.93
N GLU A 284 -8.81 9.77 -2.41
CA GLU A 284 -8.44 8.62 -1.59
C GLU A 284 -7.46 8.99 -0.47
N GLN A 285 -6.41 9.75 -0.79
CA GLN A 285 -5.41 10.12 0.21
C GLN A 285 -6.00 11.02 1.31
N LEU A 286 -6.88 11.94 0.98
CA LEU A 286 -7.54 12.78 1.98
C LEU A 286 -8.43 11.94 2.91
N LEU A 287 -9.19 10.99 2.34
CA LEU A 287 -10.01 10.07 3.13
C LEU A 287 -9.15 9.19 4.04
N ASN A 288 -8.01 8.68 3.55
CA ASN A 288 -7.06 7.92 4.35
C ASN A 288 -6.51 8.75 5.52
N ALA A 289 -6.16 10.03 5.27
CA ALA A 289 -5.66 10.92 6.31
C ALA A 289 -6.71 11.15 7.42
N PHE A 290 -7.96 11.40 7.05
CA PHE A 290 -9.06 11.53 8.02
C PHE A 290 -9.31 10.24 8.80
N TRP A 291 -9.24 9.08 8.14
CA TRP A 291 -9.35 7.80 8.82
C TRP A 291 -8.23 7.59 9.85
N VAL A 292 -6.98 7.93 9.50
CA VAL A 292 -5.87 7.88 10.48
C VAL A 292 -6.12 8.82 11.65
N LYS A 293 -6.60 10.04 11.38
CA LYS A 293 -6.93 11.03 12.43
C LYS A 293 -8.05 10.52 13.34
N GLU A 294 -9.06 9.84 12.80
CA GLU A 294 -10.13 9.22 13.58
C GLU A 294 -9.59 8.11 14.50
N LYS A 295 -8.70 7.25 13.98
CA LYS A 295 -8.13 6.12 14.75
C LYS A 295 -7.06 6.55 15.75
N ASN A 296 -6.29 7.60 15.44
CA ASN A 296 -5.20 8.13 16.25
C ASN A 296 -5.36 9.66 16.48
N PRO A 297 -6.43 10.14 17.11
CA PRO A 297 -6.80 11.56 17.12
C PRO A 297 -5.74 12.48 17.75
N LYS A 298 -5.05 12.02 18.79
CA LYS A 298 -3.99 12.78 19.46
C LYS A 298 -2.64 12.70 18.74
N ASN A 299 -2.39 11.61 18.00
CA ASN A 299 -1.10 11.33 17.39
C ASN A 299 -1.02 11.69 15.91
N THR A 300 -2.08 12.26 15.32
CA THR A 300 -2.11 12.55 13.87
C THR A 300 -2.44 14.00 13.62
N GLU A 301 -1.65 14.64 12.79
CA GLU A 301 -1.92 15.93 12.20
C GLU A 301 -2.08 15.80 10.69
N ILE A 302 -2.92 16.66 10.10
CA ILE A 302 -3.15 16.69 8.65
C ILE A 302 -2.79 18.08 8.14
N ILE A 303 -2.03 18.14 7.05
CA ILE A 303 -1.74 19.39 6.32
C ILE A 303 -2.15 19.16 4.86
N GLU A 304 -3.24 19.76 4.43
CA GLU A 304 -3.59 19.77 3.02
C GLU A 304 -2.58 20.59 2.20
N GLU A 305 -2.25 20.20 0.98
CA GLU A 305 -1.23 20.87 0.16
C GLU A 305 -1.46 22.38 -0.01
N LYS A 306 -2.71 22.85 -0.03
CA LYS A 306 -3.03 24.29 -0.10
C LYS A 306 -2.57 25.08 1.13
N ASN A 307 -2.42 24.40 2.28
CA ASN A 307 -2.01 24.98 3.56
C ASN A 307 -0.56 24.61 3.93
N LEU A 308 0.17 23.98 2.98
CA LEU A 308 1.53 23.50 3.22
C LEU A 308 2.51 24.68 3.21
N SER A 309 3.12 24.91 4.37
CA SER A 309 4.18 25.93 4.56
C SER A 309 5.18 25.44 5.60
N GLU A 310 6.38 26.04 5.58
CA GLU A 310 7.45 25.76 6.55
C GLU A 310 6.97 25.97 7.99
N LYS A 311 6.34 27.11 8.25
CA LYS A 311 5.79 27.46 9.57
C LYS A 311 4.76 26.43 10.03
N ASN A 312 3.77 26.10 9.19
CA ASN A 312 2.72 25.15 9.56
C ASN A 312 3.29 23.75 9.85
N LEU A 313 4.28 23.31 9.07
CA LEU A 313 4.92 22.01 9.30
C LEU A 313 5.72 22.01 10.62
N LEU A 314 6.50 23.04 10.90
CA LEU A 314 7.27 23.18 12.15
C LEU A 314 6.34 23.22 13.37
N ASP A 315 5.26 24.00 13.32
CA ASP A 315 4.26 24.09 14.41
C ASP A 315 3.66 22.70 14.71
N LYS A 316 3.33 21.91 13.67
CA LYS A 316 2.80 20.55 13.81
C LYS A 316 3.83 19.56 14.37
N ILE A 317 5.10 19.68 13.98
CA ILE A 317 6.19 18.88 14.56
C ILE A 317 6.31 19.18 16.04
N ASN A 318 6.38 20.46 16.42
CA ASN A 318 6.51 20.90 17.81
C ASN A 318 5.32 20.46 18.67
N ASN A 319 4.11 20.54 18.16
CA ASN A 319 2.91 20.07 18.86
C ASN A 319 2.95 18.55 19.09
N LEU A 320 3.30 17.76 18.08
CA LEU A 320 3.31 16.30 18.21
C LEU A 320 4.43 15.80 19.12
N ILE A 321 5.60 16.45 19.15
CA ILE A 321 6.73 15.96 19.93
C ILE A 321 6.44 15.98 21.44
N THR A 322 5.68 16.96 21.91
CA THR A 322 5.34 17.15 23.33
C THR A 322 4.31 16.12 23.84
N ILE A 323 3.51 15.53 22.95
CA ILE A 323 2.50 14.55 23.32
C ILE A 323 3.19 13.30 23.90
N LYS A 324 2.76 12.81 25.05
CA LYS A 324 3.23 11.53 25.59
C LYS A 324 2.72 10.38 24.71
N ASN A 325 3.59 9.42 24.40
CA ASN A 325 3.16 8.22 23.65
C ASN A 325 2.16 7.42 24.50
N GLN A 326 0.98 7.20 23.97
CA GLN A 326 0.05 6.23 24.54
C GLN A 326 0.51 4.83 24.12
N LYS A 327 0.73 3.95 25.09
CA LYS A 327 0.91 2.52 24.80
C LYS A 327 -0.41 2.00 24.22
N LYS A 328 -0.40 1.58 22.97
CA LYS A 328 -1.50 0.80 22.38
C LYS A 328 -1.02 -0.64 22.34
N ASP A 329 -1.90 -1.57 22.73
CA ASP A 329 -1.58 -2.98 22.59
C ASP A 329 -1.32 -3.30 21.11
N LYS A 330 -0.11 -3.73 20.82
CA LYS A 330 0.32 -4.14 19.48
C LYS A 330 -0.47 -5.37 18.98
N ASN A 331 -1.21 -6.02 19.89
CA ASN A 331 -1.87 -7.32 19.66
C ASN A 331 -3.18 -7.27 18.87
N ASN A 332 -3.73 -6.09 18.55
CA ASN A 332 -5.03 -5.99 17.86
C ASN A 332 -4.94 -6.04 16.33
N PHE A 333 -3.74 -6.15 15.75
CA PHE A 333 -3.59 -6.25 14.31
C PHE A 333 -3.44 -7.71 13.89
N ASN A 334 -4.55 -8.33 13.47
CA ASN A 334 -4.53 -9.71 12.97
C ASN A 334 -4.28 -9.70 11.45
N ASN A 335 -3.03 -9.91 11.07
CA ASN A 335 -2.58 -9.96 9.67
C ASN A 335 -3.01 -11.25 8.95
N LEU A 336 -3.54 -12.24 9.68
CA LEU A 336 -3.90 -13.56 9.15
C LEU A 336 -5.38 -13.69 8.74
N LYS A 337 -6.19 -12.65 8.92
CA LYS A 337 -7.64 -12.73 8.62
C LYS A 337 -7.94 -13.13 7.18
N LEU A 338 -7.15 -12.63 6.21
CA LEU A 338 -7.35 -13.02 4.82
C LEU A 338 -6.93 -14.46 4.57
N LEU A 339 -5.83 -14.92 5.17
CA LEU A 339 -5.41 -16.33 5.09
C LEU A 339 -6.46 -17.25 5.73
N ASN A 340 -6.98 -16.89 6.90
CA ASN A 340 -8.04 -17.66 7.55
C ASN A 340 -9.31 -17.73 6.68
N LEU A 341 -9.69 -16.61 6.04
CA LEU A 341 -10.82 -16.59 5.11
C LEU A 341 -10.58 -17.50 3.89
N ILE A 342 -9.34 -17.60 3.40
CA ILE A 342 -8.97 -18.53 2.33
C ILE A 342 -9.19 -19.98 2.80
N HIS A 343 -8.73 -20.33 4.01
CA HIS A 343 -8.93 -21.67 4.59
C HIS A 343 -10.40 -22.01 4.82
N GLU A 344 -11.25 -21.04 5.17
CA GLU A 344 -12.69 -21.24 5.40
C GLU A 344 -13.47 -21.51 4.09
N ILE A 345 -12.94 -21.08 2.96
CA ILE A 345 -13.61 -21.20 1.66
C ILE A 345 -13.22 -22.50 0.94
N LEU A 346 -12.04 -23.03 1.24
CA LEU A 346 -11.57 -24.33 0.73
C LEU A 346 -12.22 -25.48 1.48
#